data_5ecf02241a0dae0da95fb8470ce98dd6
#
_entry.id   5ecf02241a0dae0da95fb8470ce98dd6
#
_cell.length_a   1.000
_cell.length_b   1.000
_cell.length_c   1.000
_cell.angle_alpha   90.00
_cell.angle_beta   90.00
_cell.angle_gamma   90.00
#
_symmetry.space_group_name_H-M   'P 1'
#
loop_
_entity.id
_entity.type
_entity.pdbx_description
1 polymer ?
#
loop_
_entity_poly.entity_id
_entity_poly.type
_entity_poly.pdbx_seq_one_letter_code
_entity_poly.pdbx_strand_id
1 'polypeptide(L)'
;MESIEEIKKELDQLVLDPSSRRVVDEIRDYEKKHKLRVLREYGRFIDQFSLYYGLIVEILHAVNYINKQNWPKHRGVQFLITIHNLKSIFSSFDRLINGFYEDSMIAARPAYEAFIKNVYITCHPNDPYAVVSGTKSDHGQFNLTNFLKQELKLNWGEYRL
;
A
#
# COMPACT_ATOMS: atom_id res chain seq x y z
N MET A 1 -4.64 12.90 -30.42
CA MET A 1 -3.86 12.97 -29.16
C MET A 1 -3.68 14.46 -28.89
N GLU A 2 -4.43 14.98 -27.94
CA GLU A 2 -4.27 16.38 -27.50
C GLU A 2 -2.86 16.55 -26.92
N SER A 3 -2.23 17.67 -27.29
CA SER A 3 -0.88 17.95 -26.78
C SER A 3 -0.95 18.30 -25.30
N ILE A 4 0.11 18.00 -24.53
CA ILE A 4 0.22 18.36 -23.12
C ILE A 4 0.01 19.88 -22.91
N GLU A 5 0.33 20.69 -23.92
CA GLU A 5 0.12 22.14 -23.90
C GLU A 5 -1.35 22.55 -24.04
N GLU A 6 -2.15 21.80 -24.82
CA GLU A 6 -3.61 22.02 -24.90
C GLU A 6 -4.29 21.67 -23.58
N ILE A 7 -3.94 20.53 -22.96
CA ILE A 7 -4.45 20.14 -21.64
C ILE A 7 -4.05 21.17 -20.57
N LYS A 8 -2.82 21.69 -20.60
CA LYS A 8 -2.40 22.76 -19.67
C LYS A 8 -3.22 24.04 -19.89
N LYS A 9 -3.46 24.41 -21.14
CA LYS A 9 -4.23 25.61 -21.48
C LYS A 9 -5.69 25.49 -21.07
N GLU A 10 -6.28 24.29 -21.16
CA GLU A 10 -7.64 24.02 -20.65
C GLU A 10 -7.67 24.01 -19.12
N LEU A 11 -6.66 23.46 -18.46
CA LEU A 11 -6.53 23.50 -16.99
C LEU A 11 -6.32 24.93 -16.47
N ASP A 12 -5.58 25.76 -17.21
CA ASP A 12 -5.42 27.20 -16.87
C ASP A 12 -6.69 28.02 -17.15
N GLN A 13 -7.55 27.54 -18.07
CA GLN A 13 -8.87 28.15 -18.36
C GLN A 13 -9.98 27.63 -17.42
N LEU A 14 -9.79 26.51 -16.76
CA LEU A 14 -10.58 26.15 -15.61
C LEU A 14 -10.25 27.14 -14.47
N VAL A 15 -10.81 28.35 -14.65
CA VAL A 15 -10.70 29.43 -13.64
C VAL A 15 -11.39 28.93 -12.40
N LEU A 16 -10.65 28.30 -11.51
CA LEU A 16 -11.08 28.13 -10.12
C LEU A 16 -11.46 29.54 -9.64
N ASP A 17 -12.71 29.69 -9.28
CA ASP A 17 -13.20 30.88 -8.61
C ASP A 17 -12.16 31.32 -7.55
N PRO A 18 -11.91 32.64 -7.39
CA PRO A 18 -10.91 33.15 -6.42
C PRO A 18 -11.06 32.58 -5.01
N SER A 19 -12.32 32.27 -4.58
CA SER A 19 -12.58 31.59 -3.31
C SER A 19 -12.04 30.16 -3.28
N SER A 20 -12.17 29.43 -4.37
CA SER A 20 -11.67 28.06 -4.50
C SER A 20 -10.14 28.00 -4.56
N ARG A 21 -9.49 28.99 -5.20
CA ARG A 21 -8.03 29.14 -5.18
C ARG A 21 -7.52 29.36 -3.75
N ARG A 22 -8.16 30.23 -3.01
CA ARG A 22 -7.79 30.51 -1.62
C ARG A 22 -7.87 29.25 -0.75
N VAL A 23 -8.92 28.45 -0.89
CA VAL A 23 -9.07 27.19 -0.15
C VAL A 23 -7.96 26.20 -0.50
N VAL A 24 -7.61 26.06 -1.78
CA VAL A 24 -6.50 25.20 -2.22
C VAL A 24 -5.16 25.66 -1.65
N ASP A 25 -4.90 26.97 -1.63
CA ASP A 25 -3.67 27.51 -1.08
C ASP A 25 -3.59 27.35 0.45
N GLU A 26 -4.71 27.51 1.15
CA GLU A 26 -4.81 27.24 2.60
C GLU A 26 -4.54 25.76 2.93
N ILE A 27 -5.08 24.83 2.12
CA ILE A 27 -4.81 23.39 2.27
C ILE A 27 -3.31 23.10 2.06
N ARG A 28 -2.72 23.62 0.99
CA ARG A 28 -1.28 23.44 0.70
C ARG A 28 -0.36 23.99 1.79
N ASP A 29 -0.72 25.13 2.34
CA ASP A 29 0.01 25.73 3.46
C ASP A 29 -0.11 24.88 4.72
N TYR A 30 -1.29 24.34 4.99
CA TYR A 30 -1.50 23.42 6.10
C TYR A 30 -0.65 22.15 5.94
N GLU A 31 -0.71 21.50 4.78
CA GLU A 31 0.10 20.32 4.48
C GLU A 31 1.60 20.57 4.67
N LYS A 32 2.09 21.70 4.15
CA LYS A 32 3.49 22.09 4.27
C LYS A 32 3.91 22.29 5.73
N LYS A 33 3.11 23.02 6.51
CA LYS A 33 3.36 23.26 7.94
C LYS A 33 3.31 21.94 8.73
N HIS A 34 2.33 21.09 8.44
CA HIS A 34 2.21 19.78 9.06
C HIS A 34 3.42 18.91 8.77
N LYS A 35 3.80 18.78 7.50
CA LYS A 35 4.98 18.02 7.07
C LYS A 35 6.26 18.48 7.75
N LEU A 36 6.49 19.79 7.83
CA LEU A 36 7.66 20.34 8.52
C LEU A 36 7.67 20.00 10.02
N ARG A 37 6.51 20.01 10.67
CA ARG A 37 6.38 19.59 12.07
C ARG A 37 6.71 18.12 12.23
N VAL A 38 6.11 17.25 11.41
CA VAL A 38 6.36 15.81 11.44
C VAL A 38 7.82 15.47 11.19
N LEU A 39 8.46 16.13 10.21
CA LEU A 39 9.89 15.94 9.93
C LEU A 39 10.77 16.36 11.12
N ARG A 40 10.39 17.42 11.83
CA ARG A 40 11.13 17.89 13.03
C ARG A 40 10.98 16.92 14.20
N GLU A 41 9.76 16.44 14.45
CA GLU A 41 9.46 15.61 15.62
C GLU A 41 9.84 14.13 15.40
N TYR A 42 9.66 13.63 14.18
CA TYR A 42 9.78 12.20 13.85
C TYR A 42 10.83 11.91 12.75
N GLY A 43 11.74 12.86 12.47
CA GLY A 43 12.71 12.74 11.38
C GLY A 43 13.50 11.43 11.42
N ARG A 44 14.00 11.02 12.59
CA ARG A 44 14.71 9.73 12.75
C ARG A 44 13.88 8.52 12.36
N PHE A 45 12.60 8.52 12.71
CA PHE A 45 11.68 7.42 12.33
C PHE A 45 11.47 7.40 10.82
N ILE A 46 11.31 8.58 10.21
CA ILE A 46 11.13 8.72 8.76
C ILE A 46 12.38 8.22 8.01
N ASP A 47 13.57 8.57 8.48
CA ASP A 47 14.83 8.10 7.91
C ASP A 47 14.97 6.59 8.02
N GLN A 48 14.66 6.02 9.18
CA GLN A 48 14.66 4.57 9.39
C GLN A 48 13.64 3.87 8.50
N PHE A 49 12.42 4.38 8.40
CA PHE A 49 11.40 3.84 7.51
C PHE A 49 11.90 3.84 6.06
N SER A 50 12.45 4.94 5.59
CA SER A 50 12.96 5.10 4.22
C SER A 50 14.11 4.12 3.95
N LEU A 51 15.02 3.95 4.91
CA LEU A 51 16.12 3.00 4.83
C LEU A 51 15.63 1.55 4.72
N TYR A 52 14.74 1.13 5.62
CA TYR A 52 14.20 -0.24 5.62
C TYR A 52 13.34 -0.51 4.38
N TYR A 53 12.54 0.48 3.95
CA TYR A 53 11.75 0.36 2.74
C TYR A 53 12.66 0.17 1.51
N GLY A 54 13.70 1.01 1.37
CA GLY A 54 14.69 0.89 0.32
C GLY A 54 15.38 -0.48 0.32
N LEU A 55 15.81 -0.96 1.49
CA LEU A 55 16.44 -2.27 1.64
C LEU A 55 15.51 -3.41 1.20
N ILE A 56 14.23 -3.37 1.57
CA ILE A 56 13.26 -4.39 1.13
C ILE A 56 13.09 -4.36 -0.38
N VAL A 57 13.03 -3.19 -1.00
CA VAL A 57 12.95 -3.03 -2.45
C VAL A 57 14.17 -3.65 -3.13
N GLU A 58 15.38 -3.37 -2.65
CA GLU A 58 16.63 -3.96 -3.18
C GLU A 58 16.66 -5.48 -3.04
N ILE A 59 16.26 -6.01 -1.88
CA ILE A 59 16.15 -7.46 -1.68
C ILE A 59 15.18 -8.08 -2.69
N LEU A 60 14.02 -7.47 -2.93
CA LEU A 60 13.05 -7.97 -3.89
C LEU A 60 13.59 -7.93 -5.32
N HIS A 61 14.32 -6.89 -5.70
CA HIS A 61 14.99 -6.82 -6.99
C HIS A 61 16.02 -7.95 -7.15
N ALA A 62 16.87 -8.16 -6.14
CA ALA A 62 17.87 -9.22 -6.14
C ALA A 62 17.24 -10.61 -6.23
N VAL A 63 16.19 -10.86 -5.43
CA VAL A 63 15.45 -12.12 -5.43
C VAL A 63 14.79 -12.39 -6.78
N ASN A 64 14.19 -11.37 -7.40
CA ASN A 64 13.60 -11.48 -8.74
C ASN A 64 14.65 -11.80 -9.80
N TYR A 65 15.82 -11.17 -9.72
CA TYR A 65 16.91 -11.41 -10.67
C TYR A 65 17.46 -12.84 -10.57
N ILE A 66 17.69 -13.36 -9.35
CA ILE A 66 18.31 -14.67 -9.12
C ILE A 66 17.36 -15.82 -9.50
N ASN A 67 16.05 -15.69 -9.27
CA ASN A 67 15.09 -16.80 -9.31
C ASN A 67 14.14 -16.79 -10.51
N LYS A 68 14.36 -15.95 -11.51
CA LYS A 68 13.40 -15.68 -12.60
C LYS A 68 12.91 -16.93 -13.38
N GLN A 69 13.67 -18.02 -13.38
CA GLN A 69 13.37 -19.21 -14.19
C GLN A 69 12.82 -20.42 -13.41
N ASN A 70 12.90 -20.44 -12.07
CA ASN A 70 12.62 -21.66 -11.28
C ASN A 70 11.72 -21.42 -10.04
N TRP A 71 10.88 -20.39 -10.06
CA TRP A 71 10.03 -20.15 -8.91
C TRP A 71 8.85 -21.13 -8.86
N PRO A 72 8.66 -21.85 -7.73
CA PRO A 72 7.40 -22.51 -7.46
C PRO A 72 6.24 -21.52 -7.54
N LYS A 73 5.08 -21.96 -8.04
CA LYS A 73 3.91 -21.08 -8.26
C LYS A 73 3.56 -20.23 -7.05
N HIS A 74 3.59 -20.81 -5.85
CA HIS A 74 3.29 -20.10 -4.60
C HIS A 74 4.25 -18.92 -4.33
N ARG A 75 5.54 -19.08 -4.64
CA ARG A 75 6.54 -18.02 -4.47
C ARG A 75 6.31 -16.85 -5.42
N GLY A 76 5.94 -17.15 -6.67
CA GLY A 76 5.59 -16.10 -7.64
C GLY A 76 4.38 -15.27 -7.20
N VAL A 77 3.33 -15.91 -6.69
CA VAL A 77 2.15 -15.23 -6.16
C VAL A 77 2.50 -14.39 -4.92
N GLN A 78 3.24 -14.95 -3.97
CA GLN A 78 3.72 -14.22 -2.79
C GLN A 78 4.53 -12.98 -3.17
N PHE A 79 5.42 -13.10 -4.15
CA PHE A 79 6.24 -12.00 -4.63
C PHE A 79 5.40 -10.85 -5.20
N LEU A 80 4.43 -11.16 -6.06
CA LEU A 80 3.51 -10.16 -6.63
C LEU A 80 2.69 -9.46 -5.56
N ILE A 81 2.15 -10.22 -4.59
CA ILE A 81 1.41 -9.67 -3.45
C ILE A 81 2.32 -8.76 -2.63
N THR A 82 3.58 -9.15 -2.40
CA THR A 82 4.54 -8.33 -1.63
C THR A 82 4.86 -7.02 -2.33
N ILE A 83 5.10 -7.04 -3.65
CA ILE A 83 5.33 -5.79 -4.42
C ILE A 83 4.11 -4.86 -4.34
N HIS A 84 2.91 -5.40 -4.49
CA HIS A 84 1.69 -4.60 -4.37
C HIS A 84 1.52 -4.03 -2.96
N ASN A 85 1.85 -4.82 -1.96
CA ASN A 85 1.84 -4.42 -0.56
C ASN A 85 2.77 -3.24 -0.28
N LEU A 86 4.00 -3.27 -0.79
CA LEU A 86 4.96 -2.17 -0.61
C LEU A 86 4.42 -0.84 -1.13
N LYS A 87 3.72 -0.84 -2.26
CA LYS A 87 3.07 0.39 -2.78
C LYS A 87 2.03 0.93 -1.80
N SER A 88 1.22 0.05 -1.22
CA SER A 88 0.20 0.43 -0.24
C SER A 88 0.82 0.99 1.05
N ILE A 89 1.87 0.36 1.55
CA ILE A 89 2.62 0.83 2.72
C ILE A 89 3.20 2.23 2.46
N PHE A 90 3.87 2.42 1.32
CA PHE A 90 4.46 3.71 0.97
C PHE A 90 3.39 4.79 0.82
N SER A 91 2.28 4.49 0.11
CA SER A 91 1.16 5.43 -0.05
C SER A 91 0.52 5.81 1.28
N SER A 92 0.36 4.83 2.19
CA SER A 92 -0.14 5.08 3.54
C SER A 92 0.80 5.99 4.33
N PHE A 93 2.10 5.71 4.28
CA PHE A 93 3.10 6.51 4.97
C PHE A 93 3.17 7.95 4.43
N ASP A 94 3.17 8.13 3.10
CA ASP A 94 3.18 9.46 2.48
C ASP A 94 1.95 10.29 2.91
N ARG A 95 0.76 9.69 2.92
CA ARG A 95 -0.46 10.34 3.41
C ARG A 95 -0.37 10.70 4.89
N LEU A 96 0.18 9.81 5.71
CA LEU A 96 0.38 10.04 7.15
C LEU A 96 1.24 11.28 7.41
N ILE A 97 2.40 11.40 6.74
CA ILE A 97 3.31 12.53 6.94
C ILE A 97 2.76 13.85 6.38
N ASN A 98 1.82 13.79 5.44
CA ASN A 98 1.13 14.96 4.90
C ASN A 98 -0.14 15.33 5.72
N GLY A 99 -0.51 14.58 6.75
CA GLY A 99 -1.62 14.89 7.66
C GLY A 99 -2.97 14.28 7.27
N PHE A 100 -3.01 13.44 6.25
CA PHE A 100 -4.22 12.74 5.79
C PHE A 100 -4.38 11.42 6.55
N TYR A 101 -4.71 11.49 7.84
CA TYR A 101 -4.73 10.31 8.72
C TYR A 101 -5.75 9.25 8.30
N GLU A 102 -6.98 9.65 7.99
CA GLU A 102 -8.03 8.73 7.55
C GLU A 102 -7.67 8.05 6.23
N ASP A 103 -7.19 8.82 5.25
CA ASP A 103 -6.72 8.29 3.98
C ASP A 103 -5.50 7.38 4.14
N SER A 104 -4.62 7.67 5.08
CA SER A 104 -3.49 6.83 5.43
C SER A 104 -3.97 5.46 5.95
N MET A 105 -4.96 5.44 6.84
CA MET A 105 -5.55 4.20 7.35
C MET A 105 -6.23 3.40 6.24
N ILE A 106 -6.98 4.06 5.36
CA ILE A 106 -7.60 3.42 4.18
C ILE A 106 -6.52 2.79 3.28
N ALA A 107 -5.42 3.51 3.03
CA ALA A 107 -4.32 3.02 2.22
C ALA A 107 -3.50 1.90 2.89
N ALA A 108 -3.50 1.82 4.23
CA ALA A 108 -2.83 0.77 4.99
C ALA A 108 -3.59 -0.57 4.95
N ARG A 109 -4.91 -0.54 4.80
CA ARG A 109 -5.74 -1.75 4.79
C ARG A 109 -5.33 -2.80 3.76
N PRO A 110 -5.09 -2.47 2.47
CA PRO A 110 -4.58 -3.43 1.50
C PRO A 110 -3.24 -4.05 1.90
N ALA A 111 -2.38 -3.30 2.60
CA ALA A 111 -1.11 -3.82 3.10
C ALA A 111 -1.32 -4.92 4.14
N TYR A 112 -2.23 -4.70 5.07
CA TYR A 112 -2.60 -5.70 6.06
C TYR A 112 -3.22 -6.95 5.42
N GLU A 113 -4.16 -6.76 4.49
CA GLU A 113 -4.78 -7.87 3.76
C GLU A 113 -3.74 -8.68 2.94
N ALA A 114 -2.78 -8.01 2.31
CA ALA A 114 -1.70 -8.64 1.57
C ALA A 114 -0.77 -9.46 2.48
N PHE A 115 -0.47 -8.95 3.68
CA PHE A 115 0.29 -9.69 4.68
C PHE A 115 -0.42 -11.01 5.03
N ILE A 116 -1.72 -10.96 5.35
CA ILE A 116 -2.50 -12.16 5.71
C ILE A 116 -2.58 -13.14 4.54
N LYS A 117 -2.74 -12.65 3.30
CA LYS A 117 -2.69 -13.50 2.09
C LYS A 117 -1.35 -14.21 1.95
N ASN A 118 -0.23 -13.54 2.23
CA ASN A 118 1.09 -14.17 2.21
C ASN A 118 1.23 -15.25 3.30
N VAL A 119 0.68 -15.03 4.49
CA VAL A 119 0.64 -16.05 5.56
C VAL A 119 -0.18 -17.26 5.09
N TYR A 120 -1.37 -17.02 4.52
CA TYR A 120 -2.21 -18.10 3.96
C TYR A 120 -1.43 -18.96 2.94
N ILE A 121 -0.78 -18.33 1.95
CA ILE A 121 -0.01 -19.05 0.93
C ILE A 121 1.13 -19.85 1.56
N THR A 122 1.72 -19.36 2.64
CA THR A 122 2.77 -20.09 3.37
C THR A 122 2.22 -21.36 4.02
N CYS A 123 1.00 -21.31 4.58
CA CYS A 123 0.32 -22.46 5.14
C CYS A 123 -0.23 -23.42 4.07
N HIS A 124 -0.63 -22.88 2.90
CA HIS A 124 -1.27 -23.60 1.80
C HIS A 124 -0.50 -23.45 0.47
N PRO A 125 0.75 -23.95 0.36
CA PRO A 125 1.59 -23.72 -0.82
C PRO A 125 1.06 -24.38 -2.10
N ASN A 126 0.18 -25.36 -1.97
CA ASN A 126 -0.43 -26.08 -3.10
C ASN A 126 -1.62 -25.34 -3.71
N ASP A 127 -2.21 -24.35 -2.99
CA ASP A 127 -3.35 -23.56 -3.46
C ASP A 127 -3.09 -22.03 -3.34
N PRO A 128 -2.03 -21.52 -3.96
CA PRO A 128 -1.66 -20.11 -3.84
C PRO A 128 -2.65 -19.15 -4.50
N TYR A 129 -3.47 -19.65 -5.41
CA TYR A 129 -4.43 -18.83 -6.16
C TYR A 129 -5.75 -18.59 -5.42
N ALA A 130 -6.02 -19.29 -4.32
CA ALA A 130 -7.21 -19.08 -3.50
C ALA A 130 -7.36 -17.62 -3.03
N VAL A 131 -6.23 -16.92 -2.83
CA VAL A 131 -6.21 -15.52 -2.41
C VAL A 131 -6.37 -14.51 -3.56
N VAL A 132 -6.33 -14.99 -4.82
CA VAL A 132 -6.48 -14.13 -6.00
C VAL A 132 -7.95 -14.03 -6.36
N SER A 133 -8.47 -12.83 -6.40
CA SER A 133 -9.88 -12.57 -6.71
C SER A 133 -10.26 -13.14 -8.10
N GLY A 134 -11.37 -13.86 -8.16
CA GLY A 134 -11.89 -14.42 -9.41
C GLY A 134 -11.29 -15.76 -9.86
N THR A 135 -10.33 -16.31 -9.13
CA THR A 135 -9.84 -17.68 -9.41
C THR A 135 -10.69 -18.72 -8.66
N LYS A 136 -10.96 -19.84 -9.33
CA LYS A 136 -11.50 -21.02 -8.65
C LYS A 136 -10.35 -21.70 -7.92
N SER A 137 -10.51 -21.92 -6.63
CA SER A 137 -9.60 -22.74 -5.83
C SER A 137 -10.28 -24.03 -5.42
N ASP A 138 -9.50 -25.09 -5.22
CA ASP A 138 -10.00 -26.40 -4.80
C ASP A 138 -10.64 -26.36 -3.40
N HIS A 139 -10.27 -25.37 -2.59
CA HIS A 139 -10.76 -25.14 -1.22
C HIS A 139 -11.78 -24.01 -1.08
N GLY A 140 -12.30 -23.48 -2.21
CA GLY A 140 -13.22 -22.34 -2.20
C GLY A 140 -12.52 -20.98 -2.19
N GLN A 141 -13.33 -19.94 -2.18
CA GLN A 141 -12.80 -18.56 -2.17
C GLN A 141 -12.18 -18.26 -0.81
N PHE A 142 -10.97 -17.69 -0.82
CA PHE A 142 -10.30 -17.23 0.39
C PHE A 142 -11.17 -16.26 1.19
N ASN A 143 -11.40 -16.60 2.45
CA ASN A 143 -12.12 -15.77 3.40
C ASN A 143 -11.18 -15.40 4.55
N LEU A 144 -10.76 -14.12 4.56
CA LEU A 144 -9.85 -13.57 5.55
C LEU A 144 -10.31 -13.82 6.99
N THR A 145 -11.59 -13.58 7.26
CA THR A 145 -12.15 -13.72 8.61
C THR A 145 -12.11 -15.17 9.09
N ASN A 146 -12.46 -16.10 8.21
CA ASN A 146 -12.44 -17.53 8.55
C ASN A 146 -11.02 -18.03 8.78
N PHE A 147 -10.08 -17.66 7.90
CA PHE A 147 -8.68 -18.03 8.05
C PHE A 147 -8.09 -17.56 9.39
N LEU A 148 -8.32 -16.31 9.74
CA LEU A 148 -7.80 -15.75 10.99
C LEU A 148 -8.42 -16.41 12.24
N LYS A 149 -9.71 -16.67 12.21
CA LYS A 149 -10.41 -17.31 13.35
C LYS A 149 -10.11 -18.79 13.49
N GLN A 150 -10.15 -19.52 12.38
CA GLN A 150 -10.10 -20.98 12.42
C GLN A 150 -8.68 -21.53 12.39
N GLU A 151 -7.81 -20.95 11.58
CA GLU A 151 -6.46 -21.47 11.39
C GLU A 151 -5.43 -20.76 12.27
N LEU A 152 -5.47 -19.44 12.37
CA LEU A 152 -4.53 -18.70 13.22
C LEU A 152 -5.04 -18.53 14.66
N LYS A 153 -6.29 -18.93 14.94
CA LYS A 153 -6.93 -18.83 16.28
C LYS A 153 -6.86 -17.43 16.87
N LEU A 154 -6.80 -16.41 16.02
CA LEU A 154 -6.76 -15.02 16.44
C LEU A 154 -8.17 -14.54 16.78
N ASN A 155 -8.35 -14.01 17.97
CA ASN A 155 -9.62 -13.47 18.42
C ASN A 155 -9.75 -12.00 18.03
N TRP A 156 -10.46 -11.72 16.92
CA TRP A 156 -10.66 -10.37 16.38
C TRP A 156 -11.36 -9.39 17.33
N GLY A 157 -12.00 -9.89 18.38
CA GLY A 157 -12.67 -9.03 19.36
C GLY A 157 -11.74 -8.12 20.15
N GLU A 158 -10.45 -8.49 20.23
CA GLU A 158 -9.42 -7.76 20.98
C GLU A 158 -8.66 -6.75 20.11
N TYR A 159 -8.82 -6.78 18.77
CA TYR A 159 -8.07 -5.96 17.80
C TYR A 159 -8.97 -5.08 16.93
N ARG A 160 -10.17 -4.75 17.37
CA ARG A 160 -10.96 -3.69 16.73
C ARG A 160 -10.35 -2.35 17.08
N LEU A 161 -9.53 -1.84 16.16
CA LEU A 161 -9.15 -0.45 16.10
C LEU A 161 -10.33 0.39 15.60
#